data_1c70a85562c9d0bf4957dbd5831db728
#
_entry.id   1c70a85562c9d0bf4957dbd5831db728
#
_cell.length_a   1.000
_cell.length_b   1.000
_cell.length_c   1.000
_cell.angle_alpha   90.00
_cell.angle_beta   90.00
_cell.angle_gamma   90.00
#
_symmetry.space_group_name_H-M   'P 1'
#
loop_
_entity.id
_entity.type
_entity.pdbx_description
1 polymer ?
#
loop_
_entity_poly.entity_id
_entity_poly.type
_entity_poly.pdbx_seq_one_letter_code
_entity_poly.pdbx_strand_id
1 'polypeptide(L)'
;MKSILLIGLGRFGRHIAEELNKLGHEVMAVDENEERVNDVLNIVTNAQIGDSTNAEFLEALGVRNFDVCMVAISGNFQSSLETTSLLKELGAKMVVSRAERDVPVSYTHLTLPTKR
;
A
#
# COMPACT_ATOMS: atom_id res chain seq x y z
N MET A 1 -4.96 -14.10 10.99
CA MET A 1 -4.82 -12.65 10.91
C MET A 1 -3.47 -12.28 10.35
N LYS A 2 -3.46 -11.33 9.44
CA LYS A 2 -2.23 -10.87 8.81
C LYS A 2 -2.00 -9.41 9.12
N SER A 3 -0.74 -8.98 9.04
CA SER A 3 -0.43 -7.56 9.18
C SER A 3 -0.15 -7.00 7.80
N ILE A 4 -0.86 -5.95 7.45
CA ILE A 4 -0.86 -5.41 6.10
C ILE A 4 -0.54 -3.94 6.11
N LEU A 5 0.40 -3.55 5.24
CA LEU A 5 0.71 -2.15 5.03
C LEU A 5 -0.04 -1.73 3.77
N LEU A 6 -0.98 -0.80 3.90
CA LEU A 6 -1.80 -0.36 2.79
C LEU A 6 -1.43 1.07 2.43
N ILE A 7 -0.92 1.26 1.24
CA ILE A 7 -0.47 2.56 0.79
C ILE A 7 -1.39 3.10 -0.29
N GLY A 8 -1.96 4.25 -0.05
CA GLY A 8 -2.92 4.85 -0.96
C GLY A 8 -4.33 4.67 -0.45
N LEU A 9 -4.98 5.78 -0.07
CA LEU A 9 -6.29 5.73 0.56
C LEU A 9 -7.33 6.51 -0.23
N GLY A 10 -7.22 6.52 -1.54
CA GLY A 10 -8.27 7.02 -2.38
C GLY A 10 -9.45 6.07 -2.31
N ARG A 11 -10.38 6.18 -3.25
CA ARG A 11 -11.58 5.37 -3.20
C ARG A 11 -11.29 3.87 -3.13
N PHE A 12 -10.36 3.42 -3.97
CA PHE A 12 -10.04 2.00 -4.01
C PHE A 12 -9.33 1.55 -2.74
N GLY A 13 -8.33 2.30 -2.29
CA GLY A 13 -7.60 1.95 -1.07
C GLY A 13 -8.48 1.95 0.16
N ARG A 14 -9.39 2.92 0.23
CA ARG A 14 -10.32 2.98 1.34
C ARG A 14 -11.22 1.76 1.35
N HIS A 15 -11.67 1.33 0.18
CA HIS A 15 -12.50 0.14 0.09
C HIS A 15 -11.73 -1.09 0.56
N ILE A 16 -10.46 -1.20 0.19
CA ILE A 16 -9.63 -2.30 0.65
C ILE A 16 -9.53 -2.27 2.17
N ALA A 17 -9.32 -1.07 2.75
CA ALA A 17 -9.21 -0.95 4.19
C ALA A 17 -10.47 -1.47 4.89
N GLU A 18 -11.63 -1.14 4.34
CA GLU A 18 -12.89 -1.59 4.90
C GLU A 18 -13.01 -3.11 4.86
N GLU A 19 -12.63 -3.70 3.73
CA GLU A 19 -12.73 -5.15 3.59
C GLU A 19 -11.75 -5.87 4.49
N LEU A 20 -10.54 -5.36 4.62
CA LEU A 20 -9.55 -5.97 5.48
C LEU A 20 -9.96 -5.88 6.95
N ASN A 21 -10.61 -4.78 7.32
CA ASN A 21 -11.10 -4.62 8.67
C ASN A 21 -12.17 -5.67 8.97
N LYS A 22 -13.07 -5.90 8.01
CA LYS A 22 -14.10 -6.90 8.21
C LYS A 22 -13.53 -8.29 8.37
N LEU A 23 -12.40 -8.55 7.73
CA LEU A 23 -11.77 -9.85 7.81
C LEU A 23 -10.88 -10.00 9.05
N GLY A 24 -10.73 -8.95 9.82
CA GLY A 24 -9.99 -9.02 11.07
C GLY A 24 -8.48 -8.88 10.94
N HIS A 25 -8.01 -8.33 9.84
CA HIS A 25 -6.58 -8.14 9.67
C HIS A 25 -6.11 -6.83 10.30
N GLU A 26 -4.84 -6.78 10.66
CA GLU A 26 -4.23 -5.57 11.15
C GLU A 26 -3.78 -4.75 9.95
N VAL A 27 -4.16 -3.49 9.90
CA VAL A 27 -3.84 -2.64 8.77
C VAL A 27 -3.15 -1.36 9.24
N MET A 28 -1.98 -1.09 8.66
CA MET A 28 -1.33 0.20 8.79
C MET A 28 -1.62 0.92 7.48
N ALA A 29 -2.38 2.00 7.53
CA ALA A 29 -2.76 2.74 6.33
C ALA A 29 -1.90 3.98 6.16
N VAL A 30 -1.52 4.29 4.95
CA VAL A 30 -0.63 5.40 4.65
C VAL A 30 -1.12 6.19 3.47
N ASP A 31 -1.13 7.50 3.58
CA ASP A 31 -1.42 8.38 2.46
C ASP A 31 -0.77 9.73 2.76
N GLU A 32 -0.41 10.48 1.75
CA GLU A 32 0.16 11.79 1.98
C GLU A 32 -0.93 12.83 2.25
N ASN A 33 -2.17 12.51 2.01
CA ASN A 33 -3.30 13.41 2.20
C ASN A 33 -3.90 13.18 3.58
N GLU A 34 -3.83 14.20 4.42
CA GLU A 34 -4.30 14.10 5.81
C GLU A 34 -5.78 13.73 5.90
N GLU A 35 -6.61 14.29 5.04
CA GLU A 35 -8.03 14.01 5.08
C GLU A 35 -8.31 12.54 4.82
N ARG A 36 -7.59 11.96 3.88
CA ARG A 36 -7.79 10.55 3.56
C ARG A 36 -7.37 9.66 4.71
N VAL A 37 -6.30 10.04 5.40
CA VAL A 37 -5.85 9.28 6.56
C VAL A 37 -6.92 9.37 7.65
N ASN A 38 -7.44 10.56 7.89
CA ASN A 38 -8.46 10.74 8.94
C ASN A 38 -9.72 9.95 8.64
N ASP A 39 -10.06 9.80 7.36
CA ASP A 39 -11.28 9.09 6.99
C ASP A 39 -11.23 7.61 7.33
N VAL A 40 -10.05 7.03 7.49
CA VAL A 40 -9.96 5.60 7.77
C VAL A 40 -9.52 5.28 9.19
N LEU A 41 -9.34 6.29 10.04
CA LEU A 41 -8.85 6.04 11.39
C LEU A 41 -9.73 5.09 12.19
N ASN A 42 -11.02 5.03 11.88
CA ASN A 42 -11.93 4.17 12.62
C ASN A 42 -11.95 2.75 12.10
N ILE A 43 -11.34 2.49 10.97
CA ILE A 43 -11.41 1.17 10.36
C ILE A 43 -10.07 0.52 10.15
N VAL A 44 -8.98 1.16 10.59
CA VAL A 44 -7.67 0.53 10.48
C VAL A 44 -7.05 0.49 11.86
N THR A 45 -6.04 -0.36 12.00
CA THR A 45 -5.36 -0.50 13.28
C THR A 45 -4.50 0.72 13.54
N ASN A 46 -3.88 1.25 12.50
CA ASN A 46 -3.00 2.39 12.63
C ASN A 46 -2.95 3.12 11.31
N ALA A 47 -2.61 4.41 11.33
CA ALA A 47 -2.54 5.18 10.09
C ALA A 47 -1.48 6.27 10.23
N GLN A 48 -0.82 6.58 9.12
CA GLN A 48 0.20 7.61 9.11
C GLN A 48 0.12 8.44 7.85
N ILE A 49 0.48 9.71 7.99
CA ILE A 49 0.54 10.63 6.86
C ILE A 49 1.99 10.64 6.41
N GLY A 50 2.22 10.40 5.15
CA GLY A 50 3.58 10.43 4.62
C GLY A 50 3.63 10.13 3.14
N ASP A 51 4.82 10.34 2.58
CA ASP A 51 5.05 10.15 1.15
C ASP A 51 5.72 8.81 0.94
N SER A 52 5.03 7.89 0.30
CA SER A 52 5.54 6.54 0.11
C SER A 52 6.64 6.45 -0.94
N THR A 53 6.96 7.54 -1.62
CA THR A 53 8.11 7.53 -2.51
C THR A 53 9.37 7.95 -1.78
N ASN A 54 9.28 8.18 -0.46
CA ASN A 54 10.42 8.53 0.36
C ASN A 54 10.91 7.27 1.05
N ALA A 55 12.13 6.84 0.72
CA ALA A 55 12.66 5.60 1.26
C ALA A 55 12.80 5.61 2.76
N GLU A 56 13.21 6.74 3.34
CA GLU A 56 13.38 6.83 4.78
C GLU A 56 12.05 6.66 5.51
N PHE A 57 10.99 7.21 4.95
CA PHE A 57 9.68 7.07 5.55
C PHE A 57 9.23 5.61 5.56
N LEU A 58 9.40 4.93 4.44
CA LEU A 58 9.02 3.52 4.36
C LEU A 58 9.87 2.66 5.29
N GLU A 59 11.16 2.96 5.36
CA GLU A 59 12.04 2.20 6.22
C GLU A 59 11.62 2.35 7.68
N ALA A 60 11.23 3.56 8.07
CA ALA A 60 10.80 3.81 9.43
C ALA A 60 9.50 3.09 9.78
N LEU A 61 8.69 2.77 8.80
CA LEU A 61 7.47 2.02 9.05
C LEU A 61 7.73 0.55 9.33
N GLY A 62 8.89 0.05 9.00
CA GLY A 62 9.21 -1.36 9.21
C GLY A 62 8.59 -2.25 8.16
N VAL A 63 8.88 -1.95 6.90
CA VAL A 63 8.29 -2.65 5.77
C VAL A 63 8.42 -4.17 5.87
N ARG A 64 9.54 -4.66 6.38
CA ARG A 64 9.75 -6.10 6.44
C ARG A 64 8.88 -6.80 7.48
N ASN A 65 8.28 -6.05 8.38
CA ASN A 65 7.48 -6.66 9.43
C ASN A 65 6.05 -6.94 9.02
N PHE A 66 5.65 -6.46 7.84
CA PHE A 66 4.30 -6.70 7.38
C PHE A 66 4.25 -7.95 6.51
N ASP A 67 3.16 -8.70 6.64
CA ASP A 67 2.98 -9.88 5.81
C ASP A 67 2.76 -9.51 4.35
N VAL A 68 2.03 -8.42 4.12
CA VAL A 68 1.73 -7.98 2.76
C VAL A 68 1.78 -6.45 2.73
N CYS A 69 2.38 -5.92 1.67
CA CYS A 69 2.35 -4.49 1.40
C CYS A 69 1.51 -4.28 0.16
N MET A 70 0.43 -3.53 0.28
CA MET A 70 -0.47 -3.28 -0.84
C MET A 70 -0.34 -1.85 -1.31
N VAL A 71 -0.15 -1.66 -2.60
CA VAL A 71 -0.01 -0.34 -3.19
C VAL A 71 -1.29 -0.04 -3.96
N ALA A 72 -2.10 0.85 -3.41
CA ALA A 72 -3.40 1.19 -3.98
C ALA A 72 -3.46 2.65 -4.42
N ILE A 73 -2.33 3.20 -4.83
CA ILE A 73 -2.26 4.57 -5.33
C ILE A 73 -2.93 4.61 -6.68
N SER A 74 -3.85 5.56 -6.87
CA SER A 74 -4.51 5.70 -8.15
C SER A 74 -4.29 7.11 -8.67
N GLY A 75 -4.33 7.25 -9.96
CA GLY A 75 -4.15 8.56 -10.60
C GLY A 75 -2.70 8.99 -10.73
N ASN A 76 -1.75 8.20 -10.27
CA ASN A 76 -0.35 8.55 -10.38
C ASN A 76 0.46 7.27 -10.52
N PHE A 77 0.62 6.85 -11.78
CA PHE A 77 1.34 5.61 -12.08
C PHE A 77 2.80 5.69 -11.64
N GLN A 78 3.41 6.85 -11.80
CA GLN A 78 4.82 7.02 -11.43
C GLN A 78 5.03 6.79 -9.94
N SER A 79 4.19 7.39 -9.10
CA SER A 79 4.30 7.19 -7.66
C SER A 79 4.04 5.74 -7.27
N SER A 80 3.10 5.12 -7.93
CA SER A 80 2.79 3.73 -7.66
C SER A 80 3.97 2.83 -7.99
N LEU A 81 4.61 3.10 -9.12
CA LEU A 81 5.76 2.31 -9.55
C LEU A 81 6.94 2.53 -8.63
N GLU A 82 7.21 3.77 -8.26
CA GLU A 82 8.32 4.06 -7.36
C GLU A 82 8.12 3.44 -5.99
N THR A 83 6.91 3.52 -5.47
CA THR A 83 6.60 2.93 -4.18
C THR A 83 6.78 1.42 -4.21
N THR A 84 6.29 0.78 -5.26
CA THR A 84 6.42 -0.66 -5.40
C THR A 84 7.90 -1.07 -5.45
N SER A 85 8.69 -0.32 -6.19
CA SER A 85 10.11 -0.61 -6.32
C SER A 85 10.83 -0.46 -4.97
N LEU A 86 10.51 0.60 -4.23
CA LEU A 86 11.13 0.82 -2.93
C LEU A 86 10.75 -0.26 -1.94
N LEU A 87 9.51 -0.70 -1.95
CA LEU A 87 9.09 -1.75 -1.04
C LEU A 87 9.89 -3.01 -1.26
N LYS A 88 10.14 -3.34 -2.53
CA LYS A 88 10.93 -4.52 -2.81
C LYS A 88 12.36 -4.34 -2.38
N GLU A 89 12.94 -3.16 -2.62
CA GLU A 89 14.31 -2.90 -2.21
C GLU A 89 14.47 -2.97 -0.70
N LEU A 90 13.45 -2.56 0.03
CA LEU A 90 13.52 -2.55 1.48
C LEU A 90 13.18 -3.91 2.09
N GLY A 91 12.92 -4.90 1.28
CA GLY A 91 12.77 -6.26 1.77
C GLY A 91 11.36 -6.66 2.14
N ALA A 92 10.35 -6.04 1.52
CA ALA A 92 8.97 -6.44 1.78
C ALA A 92 8.77 -7.91 1.46
N LYS A 93 8.03 -8.60 2.29
CA LYS A 93 7.80 -10.03 2.10
C LYS A 93 6.93 -10.31 0.89
N MET A 94 5.93 -9.49 0.66
CA MET A 94 5.06 -9.61 -0.48
C MET A 94 4.52 -8.25 -0.85
N VAL A 95 4.52 -7.90 -2.10
CA VAL A 95 4.00 -6.63 -2.57
C VAL A 95 2.90 -6.88 -3.58
N VAL A 96 1.74 -6.28 -3.36
CA VAL A 96 0.62 -6.36 -4.28
C VAL A 96 0.34 -4.95 -4.75
N SER A 97 0.32 -4.75 -6.05
CA SER A 97 0.16 -3.42 -6.61
C SER A 97 -0.98 -3.41 -7.61
N ARG A 98 -1.85 -2.42 -7.52
CA ARG A 98 -2.94 -2.29 -8.46
C ARG A 98 -2.42 -1.70 -9.77
N ALA A 99 -2.75 -2.30 -10.88
CA ALA A 99 -2.36 -1.78 -12.17
C ALA A 99 -3.35 -0.71 -12.62
N GLU A 100 -2.83 0.31 -13.28
CA GLU A 100 -3.70 1.35 -13.83
C GLU A 100 -4.36 0.81 -15.08
N ARG A 101 -5.56 1.33 -15.37
CA ARG A 101 -6.33 0.80 -16.47
C ARG A 101 -5.67 0.96 -17.82
N ASP A 102 -4.94 2.03 -18.01
CA ASP A 102 -4.32 2.28 -19.30
C ASP A 102 -2.94 1.68 -19.39
N VAL A 103 -2.53 0.89 -18.41
CA VAL A 103 -1.23 0.24 -18.45
C VAL A 103 -1.40 -1.07 -19.22
N PRO A 104 -0.44 -1.46 -20.04
CA PRO A 104 -0.54 -2.71 -20.80
C PRO A 104 -0.81 -3.89 -19.87
N VAL A 105 -1.57 -4.83 -20.40
CA VAL A 105 -1.95 -5.99 -19.61
C VAL A 105 -0.77 -6.70 -19.00
N SER A 106 0.34 -6.74 -19.69
CA SER A 106 1.50 -7.43 -19.17
C SER A 106 1.96 -6.88 -17.83
N TYR A 107 1.60 -5.64 -17.53
CA TYR A 107 2.02 -5.08 -16.26
C TYR A 107 1.12 -5.48 -15.12
N THR A 108 -0.05 -5.98 -15.38
CA THR A 108 -0.93 -6.35 -14.30
C THR A 108 -0.38 -7.52 -13.51
N HIS A 109 0.55 -8.25 -14.11
CA HIS A 109 1.11 -9.38 -13.42
C HIS A 109 2.13 -8.99 -12.39
N LEU A 110 2.51 -7.73 -12.38
CA LEU A 110 3.49 -7.29 -11.44
C LEU A 110 2.97 -7.27 -10.04
N THR A 111 1.72 -7.60 -9.84
CA THR A 111 1.20 -7.62 -8.51
C THR A 111 1.91 -8.65 -7.66
N LEU A 112 2.65 -9.56 -8.26
CA LEU A 112 3.35 -10.54 -7.49
C LEU A 112 4.82 -10.49 -7.73
N PRO A 113 5.35 -9.36 -7.67
CA PRO A 113 6.72 -9.20 -8.00
C PRO A 113 7.72 -9.85 -7.12
N THR A 114 7.33 -10.15 -5.97
CA THR A 114 8.29 -10.72 -5.07
C THR A 114 8.73 -12.06 -5.51
N LYS A 115 8.10 -12.53 -6.53
CA LYS A 115 8.42 -13.70 -6.95
C LYS A 115 9.38 -13.58 -7.87
N ARG A 116 9.92 -13.45 -8.16
CA ARG A 116 10.75 -13.31 -9.01
C ARG A 116 11.86 -13.34 -8.66
#